data_30e8370d79d7f6f0464ba677878dc78a
#
_entry.id   30e8370d79d7f6f0464ba677878dc78a
#
_cell.length_a   1.000
_cell.length_b   1.000
_cell.length_c   1.000
_cell.angle_alpha   90.00
_cell.angle_beta   90.00
_cell.angle_gamma   90.00
#
_symmetry.space_group_name_H-M   'P 1'
#
loop_
_entity.id
_entity.type
_entity.pdbx_description
1 polymer ?
#
loop_
_entity_poly.entity_id
_entity_poly.type
_entity_poly.pdbx_seq_one_letter_code
_entity_poly.pdbx_strand_id
1 'polypeptide(L)'
;MKTLVNAETNKSVSEFIEAIANQKRKADSKELLEIIQKITGKEPKIWGVGIVGFGKYSYQRKNGDEFEWFNVGFSPGKAHLTVYVMYDINEEKDLLAKLGKHKTGRGCLYLKSLADIDINVLKKIIAKSDRWR
;
A
#
# COMPACT_ATOMS: atom_id res chain seq x y z
N MET A 1 2.66 -18.48 18.09
CA MET A 1 2.41 -17.37 17.14
C MET A 1 1.70 -17.87 15.90
N LYS A 2 0.63 -17.23 15.51
CA LYS A 2 -0.03 -17.54 14.25
C LYS A 2 0.59 -16.76 13.12
N THR A 3 0.72 -17.39 11.96
CA THR A 3 1.20 -16.72 10.76
C THR A 3 0.02 -16.14 9.99
N LEU A 4 0.08 -14.88 9.61
CA LEU A 4 -0.94 -14.28 8.77
C LEU A 4 -0.84 -14.83 7.35
N VAL A 5 -1.99 -14.93 6.66
CA VAL A 5 -2.04 -15.34 5.26
C VAL A 5 -1.20 -14.42 4.39
N ASN A 6 -1.17 -13.12 4.74
CA ASN A 6 -0.42 -12.10 4.00
C ASN A 6 0.87 -11.70 4.72
N ALA A 7 1.58 -12.68 5.28
CA ALA A 7 2.87 -12.43 5.93
C ALA A 7 3.95 -12.04 4.92
N GLU A 8 4.97 -11.34 5.41
CA GLU A 8 6.15 -10.98 4.61
C GLU A 8 6.80 -12.24 4.01
N THR A 9 7.25 -12.13 2.76
CA THR A 9 7.90 -13.22 2.04
C THR A 9 9.26 -12.77 1.52
N ASN A 10 10.01 -13.73 0.96
CA ASN A 10 11.30 -13.45 0.30
C ASN A 10 11.18 -13.36 -1.22
N LYS A 11 9.96 -13.24 -1.73
CA LYS A 11 9.73 -13.13 -3.18
C LYS A 11 10.33 -11.84 -3.72
N SER A 12 10.77 -11.88 -4.98
CA SER A 12 11.36 -10.72 -5.63
C SER A 12 10.29 -9.69 -6.00
N VAL A 13 10.41 -8.47 -5.48
CA VAL A 13 9.51 -7.36 -5.81
C VAL A 13 9.65 -7.01 -7.29
N SER A 14 10.88 -6.98 -7.80
CA SER A 14 11.16 -6.66 -9.20
C SER A 14 10.47 -7.65 -10.14
N GLU A 15 10.61 -8.94 -9.87
CA GLU A 15 9.99 -9.98 -10.69
C GLU A 15 8.46 -9.89 -10.62
N PHE A 16 7.93 -9.62 -9.43
CA PHE A 16 6.48 -9.48 -9.25
C PHE A 16 5.93 -8.36 -10.12
N ILE A 17 6.58 -7.19 -10.12
CA ILE A 17 6.12 -6.04 -10.90
C ILE A 17 6.28 -6.29 -12.39
N GLU A 18 7.39 -6.88 -12.81
CA GLU A 18 7.62 -7.20 -14.23
C GLU A 18 6.60 -8.20 -14.76
N ALA A 19 6.07 -9.06 -13.91
CA ALA A 19 5.07 -10.06 -14.30
C ALA A 19 3.66 -9.48 -14.50
N ILE A 20 3.42 -8.21 -14.17
CA ILE A 20 2.11 -7.58 -14.35
C ILE A 20 1.81 -7.48 -15.86
N ALA A 21 0.70 -8.10 -16.27
CA ALA A 21 0.35 -8.18 -17.69
C ALA A 21 -0.11 -6.85 -18.28
N ASN A 22 -0.90 -6.08 -17.53
CA ASN A 22 -1.41 -4.80 -17.99
C ASN A 22 -0.29 -3.75 -17.93
N GLN A 23 0.09 -3.19 -19.08
CA GLN A 23 1.22 -2.27 -19.17
C GLN A 23 1.00 -0.98 -18.38
N LYS A 24 -0.21 -0.46 -18.38
CA LYS A 24 -0.53 0.74 -17.61
C LYS A 24 -0.44 0.46 -16.11
N ARG A 25 -0.97 -0.67 -15.67
CA ARG A 25 -0.90 -1.08 -14.26
C ARG A 25 0.55 -1.29 -13.83
N LYS A 26 1.37 -1.86 -14.71
CA LYS A 26 2.79 -2.05 -14.46
C LYS A 26 3.50 -0.71 -14.29
N ALA A 27 3.25 0.24 -15.19
CA ALA A 27 3.86 1.58 -15.13
C ALA A 27 3.46 2.30 -13.86
N ASP A 28 2.18 2.27 -13.50
CA ASP A 28 1.68 2.89 -12.27
C ASP A 28 2.30 2.23 -11.03
N SER A 29 2.48 0.91 -11.06
CA SER A 29 3.09 0.19 -9.95
C SER A 29 4.55 0.58 -9.76
N LYS A 30 5.29 0.74 -10.84
CA LYS A 30 6.69 1.19 -10.76
C LYS A 30 6.79 2.61 -10.20
N GLU A 31 5.91 3.49 -10.64
CA GLU A 31 5.88 4.86 -10.14
C GLU A 31 5.52 4.90 -8.65
N LEU A 32 4.50 4.14 -8.25
CA LEU A 32 4.07 4.08 -6.85
C LEU A 32 5.16 3.49 -5.96
N LEU A 33 5.86 2.46 -6.45
CA LEU A 33 6.99 1.87 -5.74
C LEU A 33 8.04 2.94 -5.41
N GLU A 34 8.41 3.74 -6.38
CA GLU A 34 9.40 4.81 -6.20
C GLU A 34 8.90 5.88 -5.22
N ILE A 35 7.64 6.27 -5.35
CA ILE A 35 7.02 7.28 -4.49
C ILE A 35 7.08 6.83 -3.03
N ILE A 36 6.63 5.62 -2.75
CA ILE A 36 6.58 5.12 -1.38
C ILE A 36 7.98 4.92 -0.83
N GLN A 37 8.89 4.38 -1.63
CA GLN A 37 10.28 4.17 -1.19
C GLN A 37 10.96 5.47 -0.82
N LYS A 38 10.75 6.53 -1.60
CA LYS A 38 11.30 7.85 -1.30
C LYS A 38 10.74 8.42 -0.01
N ILE A 39 9.44 8.29 0.21
CA ILE A 39 8.79 8.83 1.41
C ILE A 39 9.20 8.07 2.66
N THR A 40 9.24 6.75 2.59
CA THR A 40 9.47 5.91 3.77
C THR A 40 10.94 5.65 4.05
N GLY A 41 11.77 5.65 3.01
CA GLY A 41 13.17 5.24 3.12
C GLY A 41 13.34 3.75 3.42
N LYS A 42 12.28 2.96 3.25
CA LYS A 42 12.27 1.54 3.59
C LYS A 42 12.28 0.69 2.32
N GLU A 43 12.77 -0.53 2.44
CA GLU A 43 12.79 -1.45 1.31
C GLU A 43 11.44 -2.15 1.15
N PRO A 44 10.97 -2.31 -0.10
CA PRO A 44 9.73 -3.04 -0.35
C PRO A 44 9.92 -4.54 -0.18
N LYS A 45 8.88 -5.21 0.29
CA LYS A 45 8.81 -6.67 0.37
C LYS A 45 7.46 -7.11 -0.15
N ILE A 46 7.40 -8.34 -0.67
CA ILE A 46 6.13 -8.93 -1.07
C ILE A 46 5.49 -9.58 0.15
N TRP A 47 4.26 -9.18 0.44
CA TRP A 47 3.46 -9.76 1.53
C TRP A 47 2.36 -10.60 0.91
N GLY A 48 2.26 -11.85 1.36
CA GLY A 48 1.28 -12.78 0.81
C GLY A 48 1.55 -13.06 -0.67
N VAL A 49 0.50 -13.00 -1.47
CA VAL A 49 0.58 -13.34 -2.89
C VAL A 49 0.67 -12.13 -3.82
N GLY A 50 0.43 -10.92 -3.33
CA GLY A 50 0.39 -9.79 -4.25
C GLY A 50 0.35 -8.41 -3.61
N ILE A 51 0.92 -8.22 -2.43
CA ILE A 51 1.00 -6.92 -1.79
C ILE A 51 2.47 -6.51 -1.68
N VAL A 52 2.79 -5.31 -2.17
CA VAL A 52 4.11 -4.72 -1.98
C VAL A 52 4.04 -3.84 -0.74
N GLY A 53 4.69 -4.26 0.34
CA GLY A 53 4.63 -3.56 1.62
C GLY A 53 5.96 -2.95 2.01
N PHE A 54 5.90 -1.84 2.75
CA PHE A 54 7.06 -1.08 3.18
C PHE A 54 7.03 -0.94 4.70
N GLY A 55 8.12 -1.31 5.34
CA GLY A 55 8.21 -1.30 6.78
C GLY A 55 7.58 -2.53 7.40
N LYS A 56 7.69 -2.62 8.70
CA LYS A 56 7.13 -3.74 9.46
C LYS A 56 6.92 -3.31 10.90
N TYR A 57 5.76 -3.64 11.45
CA TYR A 57 5.49 -3.46 12.86
C TYR A 57 4.78 -4.70 13.39
N SER A 58 4.96 -4.96 14.68
CA SER A 58 4.31 -6.08 15.34
C SER A 58 3.20 -5.56 16.24
N TYR A 59 2.11 -6.30 16.31
CA TYR A 59 1.04 -5.98 17.24
C TYR A 59 0.48 -7.26 17.85
N GLN A 60 -0.10 -7.14 19.03
CA GLN A 60 -0.65 -8.25 19.76
C GLN A 60 -2.16 -8.09 19.92
N ARG A 61 -2.89 -9.15 19.64
CA ARG A 61 -4.34 -9.16 19.85
C ARG A 61 -4.65 -9.52 21.30
N LYS A 62 -5.90 -9.25 21.70
CA LYS A 62 -6.36 -9.52 23.06
C LYS A 62 -6.18 -10.98 23.49
N ASN A 63 -6.25 -11.92 22.52
CA ASN A 63 -6.07 -13.35 22.78
C ASN A 63 -4.62 -13.77 22.92
N GLY A 64 -3.67 -12.84 22.82
CA GLY A 64 -2.24 -13.12 22.95
C GLY A 64 -1.52 -13.42 21.65
N ASP A 65 -2.21 -13.56 20.52
CA ASP A 65 -1.58 -13.81 19.23
C ASP A 65 -0.82 -12.57 18.76
N GLU A 66 0.39 -12.78 18.23
CA GLU A 66 1.20 -11.72 17.65
C GLU A 66 1.13 -11.75 16.14
N PHE A 67 1.06 -10.57 15.53
CA PHE A 67 0.97 -10.39 14.09
C PHE A 67 1.95 -9.32 13.64
N GLU A 68 2.38 -9.45 12.38
CA GLU A 68 3.21 -8.43 11.73
C GLU A 68 2.46 -7.86 10.55
N TRP A 69 2.67 -6.57 10.27
CA TRP A 69 2.08 -5.89 9.13
C TRP A 69 3.03 -4.79 8.65
N PHE A 70 2.77 -4.28 7.48
CA PHE A 70 3.58 -3.19 6.92
C PHE A 70 3.00 -1.83 7.30
N ASN A 71 3.80 -0.77 7.16
CA ASN A 71 3.37 0.60 7.47
C ASN A 71 2.57 1.21 6.33
N VAL A 72 2.93 0.91 5.10
CA VAL A 72 2.19 1.32 3.91
C VAL A 72 2.47 0.31 2.82
N GLY A 73 1.50 0.08 1.93
CA GLY A 73 1.68 -0.88 0.86
C GLY A 73 0.73 -0.64 -0.29
N PHE A 74 0.89 -1.43 -1.35
CA PHE A 74 -0.04 -1.39 -2.46
C PHE A 74 -0.14 -2.76 -3.11
N SER A 75 -1.26 -2.97 -3.81
CA SER A 75 -1.48 -4.20 -4.57
C SER A 75 -2.03 -3.85 -5.95
N PRO A 76 -1.33 -4.26 -7.01
CA PRO A 76 -1.79 -4.01 -8.39
C PRO A 76 -2.76 -5.10 -8.83
N GLY A 77 -4.03 -4.97 -8.42
CA GLY A 77 -5.07 -5.91 -8.79
C GLY A 77 -5.60 -5.67 -10.19
N LYS A 78 -6.44 -6.58 -10.68
CA LYS A 78 -7.05 -6.45 -12.01
C LYS A 78 -8.06 -5.32 -12.04
N ALA A 79 -8.88 -5.19 -11.01
CA ALA A 79 -9.95 -4.20 -10.98
C ALA A 79 -9.43 -2.80 -10.64
N HIS A 80 -8.48 -2.72 -9.72
CA HIS A 80 -7.94 -1.44 -9.30
C HIS A 80 -6.59 -1.61 -8.62
N LEU A 81 -5.89 -0.48 -8.50
CA LEU A 81 -4.66 -0.37 -7.75
C LEU A 81 -5.05 0.00 -6.32
N THR A 82 -4.73 -0.85 -5.36
CA THR A 82 -5.10 -0.63 -3.97
C THR A 82 -3.91 -0.12 -3.17
N VAL A 83 -4.09 0.97 -2.44
CA VAL A 83 -3.09 1.49 -1.51
C VAL A 83 -3.56 1.20 -0.10
N TYR A 84 -2.72 0.55 0.70
CA TYR A 84 -3.03 0.19 2.08
C TYR A 84 -2.38 1.17 3.03
N VAL A 85 -3.17 1.67 3.97
CA VAL A 85 -2.70 2.63 4.97
C VAL A 85 -2.99 2.11 6.38
N MET A 86 -2.31 2.70 7.38
CA MET A 86 -2.36 2.26 8.78
C MET A 86 -3.54 2.79 9.58
N TYR A 87 -4.32 3.67 8.99
CA TYR A 87 -5.40 4.35 9.69
C TYR A 87 -6.66 4.34 8.82
N ASP A 88 -7.80 4.78 9.40
CA ASP A 88 -9.04 4.87 8.64
C ASP A 88 -8.92 6.04 7.66
N ILE A 89 -8.74 5.70 6.37
CA ILE A 89 -8.53 6.69 5.32
C ILE A 89 -9.70 7.69 5.23
N ASN A 90 -10.88 7.29 5.67
CA ASN A 90 -12.06 8.16 5.61
C ASN A 90 -11.98 9.34 6.57
N GLU A 91 -11.02 9.34 7.50
CA GLU A 91 -10.74 10.50 8.35
C GLU A 91 -10.09 11.65 7.57
N GLU A 92 -9.49 11.35 6.40
CA GLU A 92 -8.81 12.32 5.55
C GLU A 92 -9.77 13.00 4.58
N LYS A 93 -10.86 13.57 5.08
CA LYS A 93 -11.92 14.16 4.24
C LYS A 93 -11.38 15.25 3.32
N ASP A 94 -10.53 16.13 3.82
CA ASP A 94 -9.98 17.24 3.04
C ASP A 94 -9.04 16.75 1.95
N LEU A 95 -8.17 15.79 2.27
CA LEU A 95 -7.25 15.23 1.29
C LEU A 95 -8.00 14.43 0.23
N LEU A 96 -8.98 13.63 0.64
CA LEU A 96 -9.77 12.84 -0.29
C LEU A 96 -10.56 13.73 -1.25
N ALA A 97 -11.06 14.86 -0.78
CA ALA A 97 -11.80 15.79 -1.61
C ALA A 97 -10.91 16.38 -2.74
N LYS A 98 -9.60 16.43 -2.52
CA LYS A 98 -8.64 16.99 -3.48
C LYS A 98 -7.93 15.90 -4.29
N LEU A 99 -8.08 14.63 -3.91
CA LEU A 99 -7.32 13.55 -4.51
C LEU A 99 -7.68 13.29 -5.96
N GLY A 100 -8.95 13.31 -6.30
CA GLY A 100 -9.45 12.94 -7.61
C GLY A 100 -10.28 11.66 -7.53
N LYS A 101 -10.37 10.94 -8.63
CA LYS A 101 -11.24 9.78 -8.73
C LYS A 101 -10.71 8.60 -7.91
N HIS A 102 -11.49 8.16 -6.92
CA HIS A 102 -11.11 7.07 -6.03
C HIS A 102 -12.32 6.45 -5.35
N LYS A 103 -12.08 5.32 -4.69
CA LYS A 103 -13.01 4.72 -3.73
C LYS A 103 -12.22 4.36 -2.49
N THR A 104 -12.87 4.18 -1.36
CA THR A 104 -12.19 3.85 -0.11
C THR A 104 -12.83 2.64 0.56
N GLY A 105 -11.99 1.82 1.20
CA GLY A 105 -12.39 0.93 2.27
C GLY A 105 -11.96 1.59 3.57
N ARG A 106 -11.84 0.86 4.65
CA ARG A 106 -11.43 1.44 5.93
C ARG A 106 -9.94 1.78 5.94
N GLY A 107 -9.10 0.82 5.60
CA GLY A 107 -7.65 1.01 5.52
C GLY A 107 -7.12 0.91 4.11
N CYS A 108 -7.96 1.19 3.10
CA CYS A 108 -7.62 1.01 1.71
C CYS A 108 -8.10 2.16 0.85
N LEU A 109 -7.31 2.48 -0.15
CA LEU A 109 -7.65 3.46 -1.16
C LEU A 109 -7.60 2.75 -2.51
N TYR A 110 -8.71 2.79 -3.26
CA TYR A 110 -8.83 2.11 -4.55
C TYR A 110 -8.76 3.10 -5.70
N LEU A 111 -7.80 2.88 -6.59
CA LEU A 111 -7.54 3.76 -7.73
C LEU A 111 -7.60 2.97 -9.02
N LYS A 112 -8.10 3.57 -10.09
CA LYS A 112 -8.00 2.96 -11.43
C LYS A 112 -6.65 3.27 -12.04
N SER A 113 -6.16 4.50 -11.85
CA SER A 113 -4.93 4.95 -12.46
C SER A 113 -4.35 6.11 -11.66
N LEU A 114 -3.03 6.20 -11.61
CA LEU A 114 -2.37 7.34 -11.00
C LEU A 114 -2.64 8.64 -11.77
N ALA A 115 -2.97 8.54 -13.06
CA ALA A 115 -3.33 9.70 -13.85
C ALA A 115 -4.64 10.36 -13.41
N ASP A 116 -5.49 9.62 -12.70
CA ASP A 116 -6.79 10.13 -12.24
C ASP A 116 -6.71 10.93 -10.95
N ILE A 117 -5.54 11.01 -10.33
CA ILE A 117 -5.40 11.58 -8.99
C ILE A 117 -4.29 12.62 -8.92
N ASP A 118 -4.34 13.42 -7.85
CA ASP A 118 -3.28 14.35 -7.52
C ASP A 118 -2.20 13.60 -6.72
N ILE A 119 -1.06 13.40 -7.34
CA ILE A 119 0.07 12.67 -6.74
C ILE A 119 0.55 13.34 -5.44
N ASN A 120 0.53 14.66 -5.37
CA ASN A 120 0.97 15.36 -4.16
C ASN A 120 0.05 15.08 -2.97
N VAL A 121 -1.24 14.94 -3.22
CA VAL A 121 -2.21 14.56 -2.19
C VAL A 121 -1.96 13.12 -1.74
N LEU A 122 -1.73 12.21 -2.68
CA LEU A 122 -1.41 10.82 -2.36
C LEU A 122 -0.15 10.71 -1.51
N LYS A 123 0.87 11.50 -1.83
CA LYS A 123 2.13 11.52 -1.04
C LYS A 123 1.88 11.91 0.41
N LYS A 124 0.99 12.86 0.67
CA LYS A 124 0.63 13.25 2.05
C LYS A 124 -0.03 12.11 2.80
N ILE A 125 -0.93 11.38 2.14
CA ILE A 125 -1.60 10.23 2.73
C ILE A 125 -0.59 9.14 3.09
N ILE A 126 0.31 8.84 2.15
CA ILE A 126 1.36 7.83 2.36
C ILE A 126 2.28 8.22 3.52
N ALA A 127 2.72 9.46 3.56
CA ALA A 127 3.61 9.94 4.61
C ALA A 127 2.97 9.82 6.00
N LYS A 128 1.67 10.11 6.10
CA LYS A 128 0.95 9.97 7.36
C LYS A 128 0.88 8.51 7.79
N SER A 129 0.63 7.60 6.85
CA SER A 129 0.59 6.17 7.14
C SER A 129 1.94 5.66 7.62
N ASP A 130 3.02 6.11 7.00
CA ASP A 130 4.38 5.69 7.37
C ASP A 130 4.73 6.09 8.80
N ARG A 131 4.23 7.25 9.25
CA ARG A 131 4.50 7.76 10.60
C ARG A 131 3.45 7.35 11.63
N TRP A 132 2.45 6.62 11.20
CA TRP A 132 1.35 6.23 12.09
C TRP A 132 1.81 5.22 13.14
N ARG A 133 1.33 5.40 14.39
CA ARG A 133 1.65 4.51 15.52
C ARG A 133 0.39 4.09 16.27
#